data_a299505c1b1130803288ea55709757e7
#
_entry.id   a299505c1b1130803288ea55709757e7
#
_cell.length_a   1.000
_cell.length_b   1.000
_cell.length_c   1.000
_cell.angle_alpha   90.00
_cell.angle_beta   90.00
_cell.angle_gamma   90.00
#
_symmetry.space_group_name_H-M   'P 1'
#
loop_
_entity.id
_entity.type
_entity.pdbx_description
1 polymer ?
#
loop_
_entity_poly.entity_id
_entity_poly.type
_entity_poly.pdbx_seq_one_letter_code
_entity_poly.pdbx_strand_id
1 'polypeptide(L)'
;MVAVINHLRFSEPVSEFEAAVEREGLPLLSTLPGFRDFSFLRIGEDRAVIIILWATAAEAANGAKEFGSSWFAQNFARYRASEQQRSFREVIFQYES
;
A
#
# COMPACT_ATOMS: atom_id res chain seq x y z
N MET A 1 -4.03 -13.41 9.38
CA MET A 1 -4.10 -12.17 8.62
C MET A 1 -2.79 -11.41 8.75
N VAL A 2 -2.34 -10.83 7.65
CA VAL A 2 -1.06 -10.11 7.60
C VAL A 2 -1.30 -8.69 7.10
N ALA A 3 -0.67 -7.72 7.76
CA ALA A 3 -0.67 -6.32 7.34
C ALA A 3 0.67 -5.98 6.70
N VAL A 4 0.62 -5.39 5.52
CA VAL A 4 1.80 -4.80 4.87
C VAL A 4 1.70 -3.30 5.09
N ILE A 5 2.71 -2.74 5.76
CA ILE A 5 2.72 -1.34 6.16
C ILE A 5 3.85 -0.63 5.44
N ASN A 6 3.52 0.40 4.65
CA ASN A 6 4.50 1.20 3.93
C ASN A 6 4.50 2.62 4.44
N HIS A 7 5.67 3.09 4.87
CA HIS A 7 5.89 4.50 5.18
C HIS A 7 6.52 5.15 3.95
N LEU A 8 5.87 6.17 3.43
CA LEU A 8 6.25 6.79 2.17
C LEU A 8 6.52 8.28 2.36
N ARG A 9 7.51 8.77 1.61
CA ARG A 9 7.79 10.21 1.53
C ARG A 9 7.84 10.60 0.06
N PHE A 10 7.19 11.70 -0.29
CA PHE A 10 7.00 12.14 -1.66
C PHE A 10 7.77 13.42 -1.95
N SER A 11 8.15 13.60 -3.21
CA SER A 11 8.76 14.84 -3.69
C SER A 11 7.72 15.90 -4.06
N GLU A 12 6.46 15.49 -4.11
CA GLU A 12 5.33 16.35 -4.45
C GLU A 12 4.18 16.08 -3.48
N PRO A 13 3.13 16.91 -3.47
CA PRO A 13 1.99 16.67 -2.57
C PRO A 13 1.38 15.29 -2.76
N VAL A 14 1.02 14.65 -1.66
CA VAL A 14 0.46 13.29 -1.63
C VAL A 14 -0.79 13.17 -2.50
N SER A 15 -1.55 14.26 -2.66
CA SER A 15 -2.80 14.25 -3.42
C SER A 15 -2.64 13.75 -4.85
N GLU A 16 -1.49 14.00 -5.48
CA GLU A 16 -1.22 13.51 -6.84
C GLU A 16 -1.18 12.00 -6.89
N PHE A 17 -0.51 11.40 -5.91
CA PHE A 17 -0.40 9.95 -5.82
C PHE A 17 -1.72 9.31 -5.39
N GLU A 18 -2.48 9.96 -4.51
CA GLU A 18 -3.80 9.49 -4.08
C GLU A 18 -4.73 9.25 -5.26
N ALA A 19 -4.75 10.20 -6.21
CA ALA A 19 -5.60 10.09 -7.38
C ALA A 19 -5.22 8.89 -8.25
N ALA A 20 -3.93 8.64 -8.41
CA ALA A 20 -3.44 7.48 -9.18
C ALA A 20 -3.80 6.17 -8.47
N VAL A 21 -3.65 6.11 -7.15
CA VAL A 21 -4.00 4.92 -6.36
C VAL A 21 -5.49 4.61 -6.50
N GLU A 22 -6.34 5.61 -6.33
CA GLU A 22 -7.78 5.41 -6.41
C GLU A 22 -8.23 4.95 -7.79
N ARG A 23 -7.68 5.59 -8.83
CA ARG A 23 -8.11 5.34 -10.21
C ARG A 23 -7.56 4.02 -10.79
N GLU A 24 -6.31 3.69 -10.48
CA GLU A 24 -5.61 2.58 -11.10
C GLU A 24 -5.19 1.48 -10.13
N GLY A 25 -4.65 1.88 -8.98
CA GLY A 25 -4.08 0.95 -8.01
C GLY A 25 -5.11 0.06 -7.33
N LEU A 26 -6.19 0.66 -6.82
CA LEU A 26 -7.22 -0.09 -6.12
C LEU A 26 -7.94 -1.12 -7.00
N PRO A 27 -8.31 -0.79 -8.25
CA PRO A 27 -8.89 -1.79 -9.13
C PRO A 27 -7.99 -3.00 -9.36
N LEU A 28 -6.69 -2.77 -9.54
CA LEU A 28 -5.73 -3.86 -9.69
C LEU A 28 -5.60 -4.66 -8.40
N LEU A 29 -5.42 -3.99 -7.28
CA LEU A 29 -5.24 -4.62 -5.98
C LEU A 29 -6.44 -5.50 -5.61
N SER A 30 -7.64 -5.04 -5.90
CA SER A 30 -8.87 -5.76 -5.57
C SER A 30 -9.04 -7.08 -6.33
N THR A 31 -8.29 -7.30 -7.41
CA THR A 31 -8.33 -8.55 -8.16
C THR A 31 -7.39 -9.62 -7.60
N LEU A 32 -6.51 -9.25 -6.68
CA LEU A 32 -5.49 -10.17 -6.18
C LEU A 32 -6.02 -11.09 -5.08
N PRO A 33 -5.60 -12.38 -5.07
CA PRO A 33 -6.07 -13.33 -4.07
C PRO A 33 -5.71 -12.89 -2.65
N GLY A 34 -6.67 -13.03 -1.74
CA GLY A 34 -6.46 -12.76 -0.32
C GLY A 34 -6.49 -11.29 0.07
N PHE A 35 -6.69 -10.39 -0.88
CA PHE A 35 -6.83 -8.97 -0.56
C PHE A 35 -8.05 -8.75 0.36
N ARG A 36 -7.84 -8.03 1.46
CA ARG A 36 -8.89 -7.78 2.45
C ARG A 36 -9.24 -6.31 2.60
N ASP A 37 -8.22 -5.45 2.72
CA ASP A 37 -8.47 -4.05 3.05
C ASP A 37 -7.28 -3.20 2.65
N PHE A 38 -7.56 -1.90 2.43
CA PHE A 38 -6.56 -0.93 2.03
C PHE A 38 -6.85 0.39 2.74
N SER A 39 -5.83 0.95 3.36
CA SER A 39 -5.91 2.27 3.98
C SER A 39 -4.76 3.14 3.50
N PHE A 40 -5.09 4.36 3.15
CA PHE A 40 -4.12 5.37 2.74
C PHE A 40 -4.23 6.52 3.74
N LEU A 41 -3.21 6.69 4.58
CA LEU A 41 -3.22 7.67 5.65
C LEU A 41 -2.27 8.82 5.31
N ARG A 42 -2.81 10.02 5.22
CA ARG A 42 -1.98 11.22 5.04
C ARG A 42 -1.45 11.66 6.39
N ILE A 43 -0.13 11.69 6.53
CA ILE A 43 0.53 12.13 7.77
C ILE A 43 0.96 13.59 7.67
N GLY A 44 1.31 14.03 6.47
CA GLY A 44 1.74 15.39 6.18
C GLY A 44 1.56 15.68 4.70
N GLU A 45 2.00 16.84 4.24
CA GLU A 45 1.89 17.20 2.82
C GLU A 45 2.65 16.24 1.92
N ASP A 46 3.80 15.77 2.38
CA ASP A 46 4.71 14.91 1.62
C ASP A 46 4.87 13.51 2.20
N ARG A 47 4.03 13.12 3.16
CA ARG A 47 4.15 11.82 3.84
C ARG A 47 2.84 11.09 3.92
N ALA A 48 2.90 9.78 3.75
CA ALA A 48 1.74 8.92 3.89
C ALA A 48 2.13 7.55 4.43
N VAL A 49 1.15 6.86 4.98
CA VAL A 49 1.28 5.45 5.37
C VAL A 49 0.22 4.68 4.62
N ILE A 50 0.63 3.61 3.96
CA ILE A 50 -0.29 2.69 3.30
C ILE A 50 -0.32 1.40 4.10
N ILE A 51 -1.52 0.91 4.41
CA ILE A 51 -1.72 -0.36 5.09
C ILE A 51 -2.58 -1.24 4.21
N ILE A 52 -2.07 -2.42 3.87
CA ILE A 52 -2.80 -3.40 3.07
C ILE A 52 -2.95 -4.66 3.89
N LEU A 53 -4.18 -5.14 4.07
CA LEU A 53 -4.47 -6.36 4.79
C LEU A 53 -4.68 -7.52 3.82
N TRP A 54 -4.05 -8.65 4.12
CA TRP A 54 -4.13 -9.89 3.36
C TRP A 54 -4.55 -11.04 4.26
N ALA A 55 -5.27 -12.00 3.70
CA ALA A 55 -5.74 -13.15 4.47
C ALA A 55 -4.60 -14.00 5.02
N THR A 56 -3.55 -14.21 4.21
CA THR A 56 -2.41 -15.06 4.59
C THR A 56 -1.08 -14.41 4.22
N ALA A 57 0.00 -14.91 4.83
CA ALA A 57 1.35 -14.44 4.52
C ALA A 57 1.75 -14.74 3.07
N ALA A 58 1.32 -15.89 2.54
CA ALA A 58 1.60 -16.26 1.15
C ALA A 58 0.92 -15.29 0.17
N GLU A 59 -0.31 -14.90 0.47
CA GLU A 59 -1.05 -13.95 -0.37
C GLU A 59 -0.47 -12.54 -0.25
N ALA A 60 0.02 -12.17 0.92
CA ALA A 60 0.71 -10.91 1.11
C ALA A 60 2.00 -10.85 0.26
N ALA A 61 2.76 -11.94 0.22
CA ALA A 61 3.97 -12.04 -0.59
C ALA A 61 3.64 -11.95 -2.08
N ASN A 62 2.57 -12.62 -2.52
CA ASN A 62 2.10 -12.53 -3.90
C ASN A 62 1.67 -11.11 -4.25
N GLY A 63 0.94 -10.46 -3.34
CA GLY A 63 0.51 -9.07 -3.53
C GLY A 63 1.67 -8.10 -3.64
N ALA A 64 2.71 -8.29 -2.84
CA ALA A 64 3.91 -7.48 -2.93
C ALA A 64 4.59 -7.63 -4.30
N LYS A 65 4.56 -8.84 -4.87
CA LYS A 65 5.12 -9.12 -6.20
C LYS A 65 4.25 -8.53 -7.30
N GLU A 66 2.96 -8.81 -7.29
CA GLU A 66 2.05 -8.44 -8.39
C GLU A 66 1.68 -6.95 -8.39
N PHE A 67 1.54 -6.37 -7.21
CA PHE A 67 1.18 -4.96 -7.06
C PHE A 67 2.41 -4.10 -6.76
N GLY A 68 3.19 -4.51 -5.75
CA GLY A 68 4.31 -3.71 -5.25
C GLY A 68 5.45 -3.56 -6.25
N SER A 69 5.85 -4.66 -6.92
CA SER A 69 6.96 -4.62 -7.88
C SER A 69 6.55 -4.14 -9.27
N SER A 70 5.25 -4.10 -9.56
CA SER A 70 4.77 -3.67 -10.86
C SER A 70 4.16 -2.28 -10.78
N TRP A 71 2.85 -2.20 -10.54
CA TRP A 71 2.14 -0.92 -10.57
C TRP A 71 2.67 0.09 -9.55
N PHE A 72 2.81 -0.36 -8.30
CA PHE A 72 3.22 0.53 -7.21
C PHE A 72 4.62 1.09 -7.45
N ALA A 73 5.57 0.22 -7.80
CA ALA A 73 6.96 0.65 -8.02
C ALA A 73 7.07 1.64 -9.18
N GLN A 74 6.35 1.40 -10.27
CA GLN A 74 6.37 2.28 -11.44
C GLN A 74 5.75 3.64 -11.13
N ASN A 75 4.61 3.66 -10.47
CA ASN A 75 3.91 4.91 -10.17
C ASN A 75 4.55 5.64 -9.01
N PHE A 76 5.00 4.92 -7.98
CA PHE A 76 5.66 5.52 -6.83
C PHE A 76 6.97 6.21 -7.21
N ALA A 77 7.72 5.63 -8.15
CA ALA A 77 9.00 6.20 -8.59
C ALA A 77 8.85 7.64 -9.09
N ARG A 78 7.70 8.00 -9.68
CA ARG A 78 7.45 9.35 -10.18
C ARG A 78 7.32 10.39 -9.08
N TYR A 79 6.86 9.97 -7.89
CA TYR A 79 6.51 10.88 -6.80
C TYR A 79 7.44 10.76 -5.60
N ARG A 80 8.36 9.81 -5.64
CA ARG A 80 9.18 9.44 -4.48
C ARG A 80 10.25 10.46 -4.17
N ALA A 81 10.30 10.90 -2.90
CA ALA A 81 11.36 11.77 -2.40
C ALA A 81 12.49 10.97 -1.74
N SER A 82 12.18 9.81 -1.16
CA SER A 82 13.15 8.96 -0.49
C SER A 82 12.68 7.52 -0.58
N GLU A 83 13.51 6.58 -0.09
CA GLU A 83 13.13 5.17 -0.07
C GLU A 83 11.95 4.94 0.87
N GLN A 84 11.07 4.02 0.45
CA GLN A 84 9.98 3.59 1.30
C GLN A 84 10.49 2.66 2.39
N GLN A 85 9.81 2.67 3.53
CA GLN A 85 10.02 1.70 4.58
C GLN A 85 8.81 0.79 4.63
N ARG A 86 9.03 -0.50 4.36
CA ARG A 86 7.95 -1.48 4.31
C ARG A 86 8.18 -2.57 5.34
N SER A 87 7.10 -2.95 6.03
CA SER A 87 7.14 -4.03 6.98
C SER A 87 5.93 -4.93 6.82
N PHE A 88 6.12 -6.21 7.18
CA PHE A 88 5.06 -7.21 7.23
C PHE A 88 4.80 -7.53 8.69
N ARG A 89 3.52 -7.50 9.09
CA ARG A 89 3.14 -7.71 10.49
C ARG A 89 1.94 -8.64 10.57
N GLU A 90 2.02 -9.60 11.47
CA GLU A 90 0.88 -10.46 11.75
C GLU A 90 -0.16 -9.67 12.53
N VAL A 91 -1.42 -9.78 12.10
CA VAL A 91 -2.54 -9.16 12.82
C VAL A 91 -2.98 -10.12 13.91
N ILE A 92 -2.70 -9.76 15.16
CA ILE A 92 -3.03 -10.60 16.33
C ILE A 92 -4.50 -10.44 16.66
N PHE A 93 -5.01 -9.22 16.56
CA PHE A 93 -6.38 -8.91 16.97
C PHE A 93 -6.97 -7.84 16.06
N GLN A 94 -8.21 -8.04 15.62
CA GLN A 94 -8.94 -7.05 14.86
C GLN A 94 -10.37 -6.99 15.37
N TYR A 95 -10.82 -5.78 15.70
CA TYR A 95 -12.16 -5.54 16.19
C TYR A 95 -12.88 -4.58 15.26
N GLU A 96 -14.12 -4.96 14.88
CA GLU A 96 -14.97 -4.11 14.06
C GLU A 96 -16.22 -3.75 14.87
N SER A 97 -16.52 -2.46 14.93
CA SER A 97 -17.70 -1.95 15.65
C SER A 97 -18.93 -1.86 14.74
#